data_bc65143b4f13eb331db582c6b26977e0
#
_entry.id   bc65143b4f13eb331db582c6b26977e0
#
_cell.length_a   1.000
_cell.length_b   1.000
_cell.length_c   1.000
_cell.angle_alpha   90.00
_cell.angle_beta   90.00
_cell.angle_gamma   90.00
#
_symmetry.space_group_name_H-M   'P 1'
#
loop_
_entity.id
_entity.type
_entity.pdbx_description
1 polymer ?
#
loop_
_entity_poly.entity_id
_entity_poly.type
_entity_poly.pdbx_seq_one_letter_code
_entity_poly.pdbx_strand_id
1 'polypeptide(L)'
;MQLSGRRVLITGASSGIGRAAVRAFVAEGAVVLAVARSEPELRGISAELGGASKVVPLPCDVTDGPAMERMAREVLARWGAPDVIVANAGVGLDARFEAMTDDALRTVFEVNVFGVVRTIRPFLPAMTARKSGRILIVSSVVGKRGVPNYSAYAGSKFALHGMADSLRSELVGTGVSVGIVCPSSTTTQFQSRIRREGPPQVRTRVKKHSAESVARALVSMARSKRRERILSPEAKLLNGLNRLAPGLLDWFLAKALMRRA
;
A
#
# COMPACT_ATOMS: atom_id res chain seq x y z
N MET A 1 -0.90 14.99 13.93
CA MET A 1 -1.71 14.16 14.88
C MET A 1 -0.76 13.35 15.76
N GLN A 2 -0.97 13.31 17.05
CA GLN A 2 -0.31 12.34 17.94
C GLN A 2 -0.94 10.97 17.72
N LEU A 3 -0.15 9.91 17.84
CA LEU A 3 -0.57 8.53 17.53
C LEU A 3 -0.88 7.70 18.77
N SER A 4 -0.43 8.14 19.96
CA SER A 4 -0.72 7.45 21.21
C SER A 4 -2.24 7.33 21.42
N GLY A 5 -2.71 6.13 21.75
CA GLY A 5 -4.11 5.79 21.90
C GLY A 5 -4.96 5.79 20.61
N ARG A 6 -4.38 6.13 19.45
CA ARG A 6 -5.11 6.13 18.17
C ARG A 6 -5.24 4.73 17.60
N ARG A 7 -6.35 4.50 16.90
CA ARG A 7 -6.61 3.23 16.20
C ARG A 7 -6.16 3.31 14.77
N VAL A 8 -5.29 2.38 14.38
CA VAL A 8 -4.70 2.31 13.04
C VAL A 8 -5.07 0.99 12.40
N LEU A 9 -5.87 1.01 11.34
CA LEU A 9 -6.17 -0.18 10.55
C LEU A 9 -5.11 -0.36 9.47
N ILE A 10 -4.51 -1.55 9.40
CA ILE A 10 -3.44 -1.86 8.43
C ILE A 10 -3.79 -3.14 7.69
N THR A 11 -3.94 -3.09 6.36
CA THR A 11 -4.10 -4.29 5.51
C THR A 11 -2.76 -4.83 5.04
N GLY A 12 -2.68 -6.17 4.81
CA GLY A 12 -1.41 -6.84 4.52
C GLY A 12 -0.45 -6.86 5.73
N ALA A 13 -1.01 -6.88 6.94
CA ALA A 13 -0.28 -6.70 8.20
C ALA A 13 0.63 -7.88 8.58
N SER A 14 0.45 -9.07 7.98
CA SER A 14 1.17 -10.29 8.33
C SER A 14 2.63 -10.34 7.88
N SER A 15 3.04 -9.51 6.92
CA SER A 15 4.40 -9.60 6.36
C SER A 15 4.92 -8.26 5.83
N GLY A 16 6.21 -8.22 5.52
CA GLY A 16 6.86 -7.11 4.80
C GLY A 16 6.59 -5.73 5.39
N ILE A 17 6.20 -4.79 4.54
CA ILE A 17 5.91 -3.40 4.93
C ILE A 17 4.77 -3.34 5.96
N GLY A 18 3.72 -4.14 5.78
CA GLY A 18 2.58 -4.18 6.70
C GLY A 18 2.99 -4.58 8.11
N ARG A 19 3.76 -5.68 8.25
CA ARG A 19 4.26 -6.14 9.56
C ARG A 19 5.20 -5.12 10.22
N ALA A 20 6.08 -4.50 9.43
CA ALA A 20 6.94 -3.43 9.92
C ALA A 20 6.14 -2.19 10.36
N ALA A 21 5.07 -1.86 9.62
CA ALA A 21 4.17 -0.76 9.98
C ALA A 21 3.41 -1.07 11.29
N VAL A 22 2.93 -2.30 11.51
CA VAL A 22 2.32 -2.70 12.79
C VAL A 22 3.27 -2.37 13.94
N ARG A 23 4.52 -2.85 13.88
CA ARG A 23 5.53 -2.58 14.92
C ARG A 23 5.76 -1.08 15.12
N ALA A 24 5.91 -0.34 14.01
CA ALA A 24 6.18 1.09 14.06
C ALA A 24 5.03 1.90 14.68
N PHE A 25 3.78 1.57 14.36
CA PHE A 25 2.62 2.26 14.94
C PHE A 25 2.41 1.87 16.41
N VAL A 26 2.65 0.62 16.80
CA VAL A 26 2.60 0.19 18.21
C VAL A 26 3.68 0.90 19.03
N ALA A 27 4.88 1.05 18.51
CA ALA A 27 5.96 1.80 19.16
C ALA A 27 5.61 3.28 19.40
N GLU A 28 4.68 3.86 18.62
CA GLU A 28 4.14 5.21 18.80
C GLU A 28 2.92 5.25 19.76
N GLY A 29 2.62 4.14 20.42
CA GLY A 29 1.50 4.02 21.35
C GLY A 29 0.13 3.84 20.70
N ALA A 30 0.07 3.55 19.40
CA ALA A 30 -1.20 3.28 18.73
C ALA A 30 -1.69 1.85 19.01
N VAL A 31 -3.01 1.66 18.92
CA VAL A 31 -3.65 0.34 18.83
C VAL A 31 -3.85 -0.01 17.37
N VAL A 32 -3.31 -1.14 16.92
CA VAL A 32 -3.34 -1.54 15.52
C VAL A 32 -4.41 -2.60 15.28
N LEU A 33 -5.32 -2.34 14.35
CA LEU A 33 -6.27 -3.29 13.77
C LEU A 33 -5.58 -3.95 12.58
N ALA A 34 -5.00 -5.13 12.80
CA ALA A 34 -4.12 -5.80 11.84
C ALA A 34 -4.92 -6.75 10.95
N VAL A 35 -5.07 -6.41 9.66
CA VAL A 35 -5.85 -7.17 8.68
C VAL A 35 -4.92 -7.94 7.73
N ALA A 36 -5.09 -9.25 7.65
CA ALA A 36 -4.45 -10.11 6.65
C ALA A 36 -5.16 -11.47 6.60
N ARG A 37 -4.85 -12.30 5.61
CA ARG A 37 -5.43 -13.64 5.44
C ARG A 37 -4.96 -14.64 6.49
N SER A 38 -3.68 -14.57 6.84
CA SER A 38 -3.05 -15.53 7.74
C SER A 38 -3.27 -15.16 9.20
N GLU A 39 -4.19 -15.84 9.85
CA GLU A 39 -4.48 -15.68 11.27
C GLU A 39 -3.27 -16.05 12.16
N PRO A 40 -2.51 -17.12 11.90
CA PRO A 40 -1.35 -17.46 12.73
C PRO A 40 -0.30 -16.35 12.79
N GLU A 41 0.03 -15.73 11.64
CA GLU A 41 0.98 -14.62 11.62
C GLU A 41 0.43 -13.36 12.32
N LEU A 42 -0.88 -13.10 12.21
CA LEU A 42 -1.50 -11.98 12.93
C LEU A 42 -1.48 -12.22 14.46
N ARG A 43 -1.79 -13.43 14.91
CA ARG A 43 -1.70 -13.82 16.32
C ARG A 43 -0.26 -13.75 16.82
N GLY A 44 0.70 -14.21 16.01
CA GLY A 44 2.13 -14.15 16.34
C GLY A 44 2.62 -12.72 16.56
N ILE A 45 2.29 -11.78 15.67
CA ILE A 45 2.69 -10.37 15.86
C ILE A 45 1.93 -9.71 17.02
N SER A 46 0.69 -10.10 17.27
CA SER A 46 -0.08 -9.63 18.43
C SER A 46 0.59 -10.06 19.72
N ALA A 47 0.93 -11.34 19.88
CA ALA A 47 1.64 -11.87 21.06
C ALA A 47 3.00 -11.20 21.26
N GLU A 48 3.77 -11.00 20.20
CA GLU A 48 5.08 -10.32 20.21
C GLU A 48 4.98 -8.88 20.75
N LEU A 49 3.90 -8.16 20.45
CA LEU A 49 3.77 -6.73 20.73
C LEU A 49 2.87 -6.38 21.93
N GLY A 50 2.55 -7.33 22.78
CA GLY A 50 1.79 -7.11 24.02
C GLY A 50 0.31 -7.47 23.93
N GLY A 51 -0.05 -8.34 23.00
CA GLY A 51 -1.39 -8.92 22.88
C GLY A 51 -2.43 -7.99 22.26
N ALA A 52 -3.70 -8.39 22.40
CA ALA A 52 -4.83 -7.72 21.77
C ALA A 52 -5.07 -6.27 22.25
N SER A 53 -4.48 -5.86 23.37
CA SER A 53 -4.51 -4.48 23.83
C SER A 53 -3.71 -3.52 22.94
N LYS A 54 -2.75 -4.05 22.16
CA LYS A 54 -1.89 -3.30 21.24
C LYS A 54 -2.15 -3.67 19.78
N VAL A 55 -2.36 -4.94 19.48
CA VAL A 55 -2.60 -5.43 18.13
C VAL A 55 -3.79 -6.38 18.12
N VAL A 56 -4.87 -5.96 17.47
CA VAL A 56 -6.09 -6.77 17.28
C VAL A 56 -5.97 -7.52 15.96
N PRO A 57 -5.85 -8.86 15.97
CA PRO A 57 -5.87 -9.67 14.77
C PRO A 57 -7.26 -9.65 14.11
N LEU A 58 -7.33 -9.33 12.83
CA LEU A 58 -8.55 -9.35 12.02
C LEU A 58 -8.28 -10.18 10.76
N PRO A 59 -8.46 -11.51 10.82
CA PRO A 59 -8.27 -12.38 9.66
C PRO A 59 -9.29 -12.04 8.58
N CYS A 60 -8.83 -11.51 7.44
CA CYS A 60 -9.69 -11.16 6.32
C CYS A 60 -8.89 -11.04 5.02
N ASP A 61 -9.48 -11.49 3.90
CA ASP A 61 -8.92 -11.27 2.56
C ASP A 61 -9.54 -9.99 1.98
N VAL A 62 -8.69 -9.07 1.51
CA VAL A 62 -9.15 -7.82 0.87
C VAL A 62 -9.87 -8.06 -0.47
N THR A 63 -9.78 -9.26 -1.04
CA THR A 63 -10.49 -9.66 -2.25
C THR A 63 -11.91 -10.15 -1.97
N ASP A 64 -12.20 -10.57 -0.73
CA ASP A 64 -13.54 -10.96 -0.29
C ASP A 64 -14.34 -9.74 0.18
N GLY A 65 -15.12 -9.16 -0.73
CA GLY A 65 -15.97 -7.97 -0.44
C GLY A 65 -16.90 -8.17 0.75
N PRO A 66 -17.74 -9.22 0.77
CA PRO A 66 -18.60 -9.52 1.91
C PRO A 66 -17.87 -9.69 3.25
N ALA A 67 -16.71 -10.36 3.27
CA ALA A 67 -15.91 -10.49 4.49
C ALA A 67 -15.35 -9.14 4.95
N MET A 68 -14.85 -8.32 4.03
CA MET A 68 -14.36 -6.96 4.34
C MET A 68 -15.48 -6.07 4.92
N GLU A 69 -16.69 -6.17 4.40
CA GLU A 69 -17.84 -5.44 4.94
C GLU A 69 -18.26 -5.93 6.32
N ARG A 70 -18.27 -7.25 6.57
CA ARG A 70 -18.54 -7.81 7.91
C ARG A 70 -17.50 -7.33 8.91
N MET A 71 -16.21 -7.47 8.58
CA MET A 71 -15.09 -6.99 9.40
C MET A 71 -15.21 -5.50 9.72
N ALA A 72 -15.55 -4.69 8.72
CA ALA A 72 -15.71 -3.24 8.92
C ALA A 72 -16.88 -2.91 9.85
N ARG A 73 -18.02 -3.60 9.72
CA ARG A 73 -19.16 -3.44 10.66
C ARG A 73 -18.78 -3.79 12.09
N GLU A 74 -18.05 -4.89 12.29
CA GLU A 74 -17.54 -5.28 13.62
C GLU A 74 -16.60 -4.22 14.20
N VAL A 75 -15.66 -3.71 13.41
CA VAL A 75 -14.75 -2.65 13.83
C VAL A 75 -15.52 -1.39 14.22
N LEU A 76 -16.48 -0.97 13.38
CA LEU A 76 -17.30 0.22 13.67
C LEU A 76 -18.13 0.06 14.94
N ALA A 77 -18.72 -1.10 15.17
CA ALA A 77 -19.55 -1.38 16.33
C ALA A 77 -18.72 -1.41 17.64
N ARG A 78 -17.51 -2.00 17.59
CA ARG A 78 -16.67 -2.19 18.79
C ARG A 78 -15.80 -0.99 19.14
N TRP A 79 -15.31 -0.27 18.15
CA TRP A 79 -14.28 0.78 18.34
C TRP A 79 -14.59 2.09 17.60
N GLY A 80 -15.62 2.13 16.76
CA GLY A 80 -15.84 3.24 15.82
C GLY A 80 -14.84 3.24 14.67
N ALA A 81 -14.87 4.28 13.84
CA ALA A 81 -13.95 4.39 12.71
C ALA A 81 -12.48 4.51 13.17
N PRO A 82 -11.54 3.85 12.48
CA PRO A 82 -10.11 4.04 12.71
C PRO A 82 -9.69 5.52 12.57
N ASP A 83 -8.69 5.94 13.32
CA ASP A 83 -8.11 7.28 13.16
C ASP A 83 -7.21 7.35 11.93
N VAL A 84 -6.52 6.23 11.64
CA VAL A 84 -5.67 6.08 10.47
C VAL A 84 -6.02 4.77 9.75
N ILE A 85 -6.14 4.82 8.44
CA ILE A 85 -6.22 3.63 7.59
C ILE A 85 -4.94 3.56 6.76
N VAL A 86 -4.26 2.41 6.79
CA VAL A 86 -3.11 2.10 5.94
C VAL A 86 -3.53 0.98 4.98
N ALA A 87 -3.95 1.35 3.77
CA ALA A 87 -4.25 0.43 2.70
C ALA A 87 -2.94 -0.02 2.03
N ASN A 88 -2.37 -1.13 2.55
CA ASN A 88 -1.05 -1.62 2.19
C ASN A 88 -1.06 -2.96 1.47
N ALA A 89 -2.10 -3.79 1.61
CA ALA A 89 -2.18 -5.08 0.93
C ALA A 89 -1.91 -4.91 -0.58
N GLY A 90 -1.10 -5.81 -1.15
CA GLY A 90 -0.75 -5.75 -2.55
C GLY A 90 0.03 -6.96 -3.04
N VAL A 91 -0.08 -7.21 -4.34
CA VAL A 91 0.64 -8.27 -5.05
C VAL A 91 1.33 -7.68 -6.28
N GLY A 92 2.38 -8.34 -6.76
CA GLY A 92 3.11 -7.98 -7.97
C GLY A 92 2.93 -8.99 -9.08
N LEU A 93 3.10 -8.52 -10.31
CA LEU A 93 3.18 -9.36 -11.51
C LEU A 93 4.39 -8.92 -12.33
N ASP A 94 5.22 -9.87 -12.71
CA ASP A 94 6.34 -9.73 -13.62
C ASP A 94 6.01 -10.57 -14.86
N ALA A 95 5.54 -9.91 -15.91
CA ALA A 95 5.15 -10.52 -17.16
C ALA A 95 5.36 -9.55 -18.33
N ARG A 96 5.82 -10.04 -19.48
CA ARG A 96 5.75 -9.26 -20.72
C ARG A 96 4.28 -9.02 -21.07
N PHE A 97 4.01 -7.93 -21.76
CA PHE A 97 2.63 -7.53 -22.05
C PHE A 97 1.87 -8.63 -22.85
N GLU A 98 2.54 -9.22 -23.83
CA GLU A 98 1.99 -10.30 -24.68
C GLU A 98 1.87 -11.66 -23.96
N ALA A 99 2.59 -11.87 -22.86
CA ALA A 99 2.55 -13.12 -22.10
C ALA A 99 1.63 -13.06 -20.88
N MET A 100 1.12 -11.87 -20.57
CA MET A 100 0.28 -11.65 -19.39
C MET A 100 -1.12 -12.21 -19.61
N THR A 101 -1.56 -13.09 -18.73
CA THR A 101 -2.93 -13.62 -18.78
C THR A 101 -3.93 -12.65 -18.18
N ASP A 102 -5.18 -12.70 -18.67
CA ASP A 102 -6.29 -11.92 -18.10
C ASP A 102 -6.51 -12.22 -16.60
N ASP A 103 -6.35 -13.48 -16.19
CA ASP A 103 -6.46 -13.90 -14.79
C ASP A 103 -5.42 -13.22 -13.91
N ALA A 104 -4.15 -13.17 -14.36
CA ALA A 104 -3.10 -12.49 -13.63
C ALA A 104 -3.35 -10.98 -13.53
N LEU A 105 -3.80 -10.35 -14.62
CA LEU A 105 -4.20 -8.95 -14.63
C LEU A 105 -5.34 -8.68 -13.64
N ARG A 106 -6.43 -9.48 -13.71
CA ARG A 106 -7.56 -9.37 -12.79
C ARG A 106 -7.12 -9.53 -11.34
N THR A 107 -6.29 -10.54 -11.03
CA THR A 107 -5.76 -10.76 -9.68
C THR A 107 -5.01 -9.54 -9.14
N VAL A 108 -4.16 -8.91 -9.96
CA VAL A 108 -3.42 -7.70 -9.56
C VAL A 108 -4.37 -6.54 -9.24
N PHE A 109 -5.36 -6.30 -10.10
CA PHE A 109 -6.33 -5.22 -9.87
C PHE A 109 -7.24 -5.52 -8.69
N GLU A 110 -7.67 -6.77 -8.52
CA GLU A 110 -8.53 -7.22 -7.43
C GLU A 110 -7.90 -6.94 -6.06
N VAL A 111 -6.63 -7.27 -5.90
CA VAL A 111 -5.92 -6.99 -4.65
C VAL A 111 -5.52 -5.52 -4.52
N ASN A 112 -4.86 -4.95 -5.55
CA ASN A 112 -4.18 -3.66 -5.44
C ASN A 112 -5.13 -2.46 -5.56
N VAL A 113 -6.27 -2.62 -6.25
CA VAL A 113 -7.23 -1.53 -6.51
C VAL A 113 -8.52 -1.78 -5.75
N PHE A 114 -9.24 -2.86 -6.04
CA PHE A 114 -10.51 -3.15 -5.36
C PHE A 114 -10.30 -3.41 -3.86
N GLY A 115 -9.23 -4.12 -3.48
CA GLY A 115 -8.85 -4.32 -2.08
C GLY A 115 -8.63 -3.00 -1.32
N VAL A 116 -8.02 -1.99 -1.96
CA VAL A 116 -7.87 -0.65 -1.38
C VAL A 116 -9.22 0.04 -1.20
N VAL A 117 -10.11 -0.05 -2.19
CA VAL A 117 -11.47 0.50 -2.10
C VAL A 117 -12.23 -0.15 -0.95
N ARG A 118 -12.23 -1.49 -0.85
CA ARG A 118 -12.89 -2.25 0.23
C ARG A 118 -12.30 -1.93 1.60
N THR A 119 -11.03 -1.57 1.65
CA THR A 119 -10.37 -1.15 2.91
C THR A 119 -10.83 0.23 3.38
N ILE A 120 -11.11 1.16 2.48
CA ILE A 120 -11.38 2.57 2.80
C ILE A 120 -12.88 2.85 2.89
N ARG A 121 -13.64 2.44 1.86
CA ARG A 121 -15.04 2.82 1.64
C ARG A 121 -15.95 2.58 2.85
N PRO A 122 -15.89 1.45 3.58
CA PRO A 122 -16.82 1.19 4.68
C PRO A 122 -16.65 2.13 5.87
N PHE A 123 -15.46 2.69 6.07
CA PHE A 123 -15.16 3.58 7.20
C PHE A 123 -15.35 5.06 6.87
N LEU A 124 -15.39 5.41 5.60
CA LEU A 124 -15.38 6.80 5.14
C LEU A 124 -16.57 7.62 5.70
N PRO A 125 -17.82 7.12 5.70
CA PRO A 125 -18.94 7.88 6.27
C PRO A 125 -18.75 8.23 7.75
N ALA A 126 -18.27 7.28 8.56
CA ALA A 126 -18.04 7.53 9.98
C ALA A 126 -16.83 8.45 10.24
N MET A 127 -15.77 8.38 9.40
CA MET A 127 -14.64 9.31 9.47
C MET A 127 -15.08 10.75 9.12
N THR A 128 -15.89 10.93 8.09
CA THR A 128 -16.40 12.25 7.67
C THR A 128 -17.38 12.83 8.68
N ALA A 129 -18.28 12.01 9.23
CA ALA A 129 -19.19 12.44 10.30
C ALA A 129 -18.42 12.92 11.54
N ARG A 130 -17.33 12.22 11.92
CA ARG A 130 -16.44 12.61 13.01
C ARG A 130 -15.55 13.82 12.67
N LYS A 131 -15.53 14.26 11.42
CA LYS A 131 -14.66 15.31 10.87
C LYS A 131 -13.17 15.09 11.18
N SER A 132 -12.73 13.85 11.20
CA SER A 132 -11.36 13.48 11.54
C SER A 132 -10.98 12.13 10.95
N GLY A 133 -9.84 12.08 10.28
CA GLY A 133 -9.29 10.82 9.77
C GLY A 133 -8.08 11.01 8.85
N ARG A 134 -7.25 9.98 8.79
CA ARG A 134 -6.10 9.93 7.90
C ARG A 134 -6.10 8.63 7.09
N ILE A 135 -6.13 8.72 5.78
CA ILE A 135 -6.05 7.59 4.87
C ILE A 135 -4.67 7.60 4.22
N LEU A 136 -3.94 6.50 4.33
CA LEU A 136 -2.64 6.28 3.72
C LEU A 136 -2.74 5.11 2.75
N ILE A 137 -2.39 5.35 1.49
CA ILE A 137 -2.39 4.34 0.43
C ILE A 137 -0.93 4.01 0.10
N VAL A 138 -0.57 2.74 0.16
CA VAL A 138 0.76 2.28 -0.25
C VAL A 138 0.74 1.98 -1.76
N SER A 139 1.28 2.92 -2.53
CA SER A 139 1.51 2.77 -3.96
C SER A 139 2.93 2.23 -4.22
N SER A 140 3.59 2.72 -5.24
CA SER A 140 4.97 2.42 -5.62
C SER A 140 5.51 3.53 -6.53
N VAL A 141 6.82 3.61 -6.67
CA VAL A 141 7.44 4.47 -7.70
C VAL A 141 7.00 4.09 -9.11
N VAL A 142 6.66 2.82 -9.36
CA VAL A 142 6.12 2.38 -10.66
C VAL A 142 4.69 2.87 -10.91
N GLY A 143 3.99 3.37 -9.90
CA GLY A 143 2.73 4.11 -10.05
C GLY A 143 2.91 5.55 -10.54
N LYS A 144 4.15 6.00 -10.75
CA LYS A 144 4.51 7.30 -11.36
C LYS A 144 5.13 7.14 -12.73
N ARG A 145 5.81 6.02 -12.94
CA ARG A 145 6.44 5.65 -14.19
C ARG A 145 6.43 4.13 -14.33
N GLY A 146 5.79 3.63 -15.36
CA GLY A 146 5.84 2.22 -15.71
C GLY A 146 7.26 1.80 -16.10
N VAL A 147 7.58 0.54 -15.86
CA VAL A 147 8.83 -0.10 -16.28
C VAL A 147 8.50 -1.38 -17.03
N PRO A 148 9.39 -1.85 -17.95
CA PRO A 148 9.15 -3.09 -18.68
C PRO A 148 8.76 -4.25 -17.77
N ASN A 149 7.89 -5.13 -18.23
CA ASN A 149 7.35 -6.32 -17.58
C ASN A 149 6.44 -6.09 -16.37
N TYR A 150 6.22 -4.87 -15.94
CA TYR A 150 5.38 -4.54 -14.81
C TYR A 150 4.10 -3.77 -15.19
N SER A 151 3.61 -3.90 -16.44
CA SER A 151 2.49 -3.11 -16.95
C SER A 151 1.22 -3.23 -16.09
N ALA A 152 0.80 -4.45 -15.73
CA ALA A 152 -0.36 -4.66 -14.85
C ALA A 152 -0.14 -4.06 -13.44
N TYR A 153 1.02 -4.35 -12.86
CA TYR A 153 1.35 -3.80 -11.53
C TYR A 153 1.44 -2.28 -11.56
N ALA A 154 2.13 -1.72 -12.55
CA ALA A 154 2.21 -0.27 -12.73
C ALA A 154 0.82 0.34 -12.93
N GLY A 155 0.00 -0.22 -13.84
CA GLY A 155 -1.37 0.24 -14.08
C GLY A 155 -2.20 0.26 -12.81
N SER A 156 -2.14 -0.81 -12.00
CA SER A 156 -2.84 -0.86 -10.71
C SER A 156 -2.36 0.23 -9.73
N LYS A 157 -1.05 0.52 -9.70
CA LYS A 157 -0.49 1.56 -8.83
C LYS A 157 -0.74 2.98 -9.36
N PHE A 158 -0.83 3.19 -10.67
CA PHE A 158 -1.31 4.45 -11.27
C PHE A 158 -2.77 4.73 -10.93
N ALA A 159 -3.65 3.71 -10.99
CA ALA A 159 -5.05 3.83 -10.61
C ALA A 159 -5.22 4.41 -9.20
N LEU A 160 -4.38 3.99 -8.24
CA LEU A 160 -4.41 4.52 -6.87
C LEU A 160 -4.11 6.03 -6.79
N HIS A 161 -3.29 6.57 -7.70
CA HIS A 161 -3.02 8.01 -7.73
C HIS A 161 -4.25 8.80 -8.20
N GLY A 162 -4.89 8.37 -9.29
CA GLY A 162 -6.11 9.01 -9.77
C GLY A 162 -7.23 8.96 -8.73
N MET A 163 -7.45 7.78 -8.13
CA MET A 163 -8.45 7.61 -7.07
C MET A 163 -8.16 8.49 -5.84
N ALA A 164 -6.89 8.58 -5.42
CA ALA A 164 -6.52 9.42 -4.29
C ALA A 164 -6.68 10.91 -4.58
N ASP A 165 -6.43 11.36 -5.82
CA ASP A 165 -6.63 12.75 -6.21
C ASP A 165 -8.12 13.11 -6.19
N SER A 166 -9.00 12.28 -6.76
CA SER A 166 -10.46 12.46 -6.70
C SER A 166 -10.96 12.46 -5.25
N LEU A 167 -10.57 11.45 -4.46
CA LEU A 167 -10.99 11.34 -3.07
C LEU A 167 -10.52 12.53 -2.21
N ARG A 168 -9.36 13.12 -2.48
CA ARG A 168 -8.92 14.35 -1.81
C ARG A 168 -9.86 15.52 -2.08
N SER A 169 -10.34 15.66 -3.32
CA SER A 169 -11.26 16.72 -3.72
C SER A 169 -12.64 16.53 -3.05
N GLU A 170 -13.14 15.29 -3.01
CA GLU A 170 -14.40 14.96 -2.35
C GLU A 170 -14.36 15.20 -0.83
N LEU A 171 -13.17 15.10 -0.22
CA LEU A 171 -13.00 15.23 1.23
C LEU A 171 -12.61 16.66 1.69
N VAL A 172 -12.61 17.65 0.82
CA VAL A 172 -12.37 19.04 1.20
C VAL A 172 -13.40 19.46 2.25
N GLY A 173 -12.95 20.06 3.34
CA GLY A 173 -13.82 20.53 4.44
C GLY A 173 -14.29 19.42 5.42
N THR A 174 -14.09 18.14 5.12
CA THR A 174 -14.58 17.02 5.97
C THR A 174 -13.66 16.70 7.15
N GLY A 175 -12.47 17.26 7.23
CA GLY A 175 -11.47 16.92 8.25
C GLY A 175 -10.72 15.60 7.99
N VAL A 176 -11.10 14.84 6.97
CA VAL A 176 -10.40 13.62 6.53
C VAL A 176 -9.37 13.96 5.47
N SER A 177 -8.20 13.32 5.52
CA SER A 177 -7.11 13.59 4.58
C SER A 177 -6.52 12.31 3.99
N VAL A 178 -6.08 12.37 2.71
CA VAL A 178 -5.54 11.23 1.97
C VAL A 178 -4.08 11.47 1.61
N GLY A 179 -3.22 10.50 1.88
CA GLY A 179 -1.81 10.49 1.50
C GLY A 179 -1.41 9.22 0.75
N ILE A 180 -0.44 9.35 -0.13
CA ILE A 180 0.17 8.22 -0.84
C ILE A 180 1.63 8.09 -0.43
N VAL A 181 2.05 6.88 -0.16
CA VAL A 181 3.46 6.52 0.02
C VAL A 181 3.91 5.70 -1.17
N CYS A 182 5.01 6.12 -1.81
CA CYS A 182 5.59 5.48 -2.98
C CYS A 182 6.96 4.88 -2.63
N PRO A 183 7.02 3.64 -2.13
CA PRO A 183 8.28 2.94 -1.98
C PRO A 183 8.88 2.61 -3.35
N SER A 184 10.21 2.52 -3.43
CA SER A 184 10.90 1.81 -4.51
C SER A 184 11.04 0.32 -4.14
N SER A 185 11.95 -0.40 -4.80
CA SER A 185 12.24 -1.79 -4.43
C SER A 185 12.51 -1.91 -2.92
N THR A 186 11.81 -2.82 -2.25
CA THR A 186 11.89 -3.00 -0.80
C THR A 186 12.34 -4.43 -0.49
N THR A 187 13.26 -4.59 0.46
CA THR A 187 13.70 -5.91 0.91
C THR A 187 12.60 -6.54 1.78
N THR A 188 11.72 -7.29 1.15
CA THR A 188 10.59 -7.99 1.79
C THR A 188 10.32 -9.29 1.05
N GLN A 189 9.50 -10.16 1.63
CA GLN A 189 8.98 -11.36 0.96
C GLN A 189 8.10 -11.03 -0.27
N PHE A 190 7.76 -9.76 -0.52
CA PHE A 190 7.00 -9.35 -1.70
C PHE A 190 7.70 -9.80 -2.99
N GLN A 191 9.03 -9.62 -3.08
CA GLN A 191 9.81 -10.00 -4.28
C GLN A 191 9.76 -11.51 -4.59
N SER A 192 9.75 -12.37 -3.56
CA SER A 192 9.62 -13.82 -3.73
C SER A 192 8.18 -14.27 -4.05
N ARG A 193 7.19 -13.42 -3.72
CA ARG A 193 5.76 -13.67 -3.96
C ARG A 193 5.23 -13.03 -5.24
N ILE A 194 6.07 -12.33 -6.02
CA ILE A 194 5.69 -11.82 -7.34
C ILE A 194 5.35 -13.01 -8.23
N ARG A 195 4.11 -13.05 -8.75
CA ARG A 195 3.72 -13.99 -9.81
C ARG A 195 4.54 -13.67 -11.06
N ARG A 196 5.08 -14.68 -11.72
CA ARG A 196 5.84 -14.52 -12.96
C ARG A 196 5.17 -15.30 -14.06
N GLU A 197 5.02 -14.65 -15.21
CA GLU A 197 4.52 -15.27 -16.44
C GLU A 197 5.53 -15.03 -17.56
N GLY A 198 6.04 -16.12 -18.12
CA GLY A 198 7.13 -16.09 -19.10
C GLY A 198 8.53 -16.30 -18.48
N PRO A 199 9.59 -16.22 -19.31
CA PRO A 199 10.96 -16.42 -18.87
C PRO A 199 11.39 -15.36 -17.84
N PRO A 200 12.28 -15.69 -16.89
CA PRO A 200 12.73 -14.77 -15.86
C PRO A 200 13.36 -13.53 -16.48
N GLN A 201 12.85 -12.37 -16.14
CA GLN A 201 13.27 -11.10 -16.68
C GLN A 201 13.99 -10.25 -15.62
N VAL A 202 14.97 -9.55 -16.09
CA VAL A 202 15.77 -8.45 -15.54
C VAL A 202 15.80 -8.22 -14.01
N ARG A 203 16.95 -8.53 -13.40
CA ARG A 203 17.29 -8.04 -12.05
C ARG A 203 17.70 -6.57 -12.12
N THR A 204 16.82 -5.66 -11.68
CA THR A 204 17.21 -4.27 -11.50
C THR A 204 18.14 -4.13 -10.28
N ARG A 205 19.32 -3.53 -10.46
CA ARG A 205 20.21 -3.12 -9.38
C ARG A 205 19.74 -1.78 -8.78
N VAL A 206 18.50 -1.72 -8.29
CA VAL A 206 18.01 -0.53 -7.59
C VAL A 206 18.30 -0.69 -6.09
N LYS A 207 18.80 0.37 -5.45
CA LYS A 207 18.98 0.40 -4.00
C LYS A 207 17.66 0.08 -3.31
N LYS A 208 17.65 -1.00 -2.52
CA LYS A 208 16.45 -1.46 -1.83
C LYS A 208 16.24 -0.68 -0.54
N HIS A 209 15.01 -0.29 -0.27
CA HIS A 209 14.61 0.19 1.04
C HIS A 209 14.34 -0.99 2.00
N SER A 210 14.54 -0.79 3.29
CA SER A 210 14.04 -1.75 4.27
C SER A 210 12.54 -1.54 4.52
N ALA A 211 11.84 -2.59 4.95
CA ALA A 211 10.43 -2.50 5.35
C ALA A 211 10.23 -1.47 6.48
N GLU A 212 11.19 -1.38 7.40
CA GLU A 212 11.20 -0.45 8.53
C GLU A 212 11.31 1.01 8.07
N SER A 213 12.09 1.28 7.01
CA SER A 213 12.19 2.64 6.46
C SER A 213 10.86 3.11 5.85
N VAL A 214 10.13 2.20 5.19
CA VAL A 214 8.79 2.48 4.68
C VAL A 214 7.79 2.65 5.83
N ALA A 215 7.88 1.82 6.86
CA ALA A 215 7.04 1.93 8.05
C ALA A 215 7.23 3.28 8.78
N ARG A 216 8.47 3.73 8.97
CA ARG A 216 8.75 5.08 9.49
C ARG A 216 8.17 6.19 8.61
N ALA A 217 8.19 6.01 7.31
CA ALA A 217 7.56 6.96 6.38
C ALA A 217 6.04 6.99 6.55
N LEU A 218 5.38 5.84 6.75
CA LEU A 218 3.95 5.75 7.02
C LEU A 218 3.58 6.45 8.34
N VAL A 219 4.34 6.22 9.42
CA VAL A 219 4.16 6.92 10.70
C VAL A 219 4.30 8.44 10.53
N SER A 220 5.35 8.90 9.85
CA SER A 220 5.56 10.33 9.56
C SER A 220 4.42 10.93 8.74
N MET A 221 3.90 10.19 7.75
CA MET A 221 2.77 10.61 6.92
C MET A 221 1.45 10.60 7.70
N ALA A 222 1.26 9.70 8.67
CA ALA A 222 0.10 9.69 9.54
C ALA A 222 0.04 10.94 10.44
N ARG A 223 1.20 11.44 10.88
CA ARG A 223 1.32 12.66 11.69
C ARG A 223 1.11 13.96 10.91
N SER A 224 1.19 13.91 9.59
CA SER A 224 1.14 15.08 8.72
C SER A 224 -0.03 15.02 7.73
N LYS A 225 -0.40 16.18 7.14
CA LYS A 225 -1.36 16.25 6.03
C LYS A 225 -0.70 16.15 4.65
N ARG A 226 0.55 15.70 4.56
CA ARG A 226 1.26 15.57 3.27
C ARG A 226 0.47 14.69 2.30
N ARG A 227 0.38 15.14 1.04
CA ARG A 227 -0.35 14.43 -0.02
C ARG A 227 0.41 13.21 -0.54
N GLU A 228 1.73 13.30 -0.60
CA GLU A 228 2.57 12.26 -1.18
C GLU A 228 3.95 12.19 -0.53
N ARG A 229 4.51 10.98 -0.47
CA ARG A 229 5.92 10.75 -0.11
C ARG A 229 6.54 9.68 -1.00
N ILE A 230 7.46 10.09 -1.89
CA ILE A 230 8.33 9.20 -2.66
C ILE A 230 9.60 8.99 -1.84
N LEU A 231 9.96 7.73 -1.59
CA LEU A 231 11.08 7.41 -0.68
C LEU A 231 12.45 7.49 -1.37
N SER A 232 12.52 7.17 -2.67
CA SER A 232 13.78 7.18 -3.44
C SER A 232 14.02 8.56 -4.07
N PRO A 233 15.16 9.21 -3.80
CA PRO A 233 15.55 10.44 -4.50
C PRO A 233 15.69 10.24 -6.01
N GLU A 234 16.25 9.09 -6.42
CA GLU A 234 16.43 8.74 -7.84
C GLU A 234 15.07 8.63 -8.55
N ALA A 235 14.06 8.04 -7.87
CA ALA A 235 12.71 7.97 -8.42
C ALA A 235 12.04 9.34 -8.54
N LYS A 236 12.35 10.29 -7.64
CA LYS A 236 11.88 11.68 -7.79
C LYS A 236 12.47 12.33 -9.03
N LEU A 237 13.78 12.16 -9.25
CA LEU A 237 14.47 12.69 -10.43
C LEU A 237 13.91 12.07 -11.71
N LEU A 238 13.79 10.73 -11.76
CA LEU A 238 13.20 10.03 -12.91
C LEU A 238 11.76 10.46 -13.21
N ASN A 239 10.96 10.73 -12.17
CA ASN A 239 9.61 11.25 -12.36
C ASN A 239 9.59 12.67 -12.93
N GLY A 240 10.54 13.52 -12.54
CA GLY A 240 10.77 14.85 -13.14
C GLY A 240 11.17 14.74 -14.62
N LEU A 241 12.16 13.91 -14.92
CA LEU A 241 12.62 13.65 -16.30
C LEU A 241 11.50 13.09 -17.18
N ASN A 242 10.66 12.20 -16.63
CA ASN A 242 9.51 11.63 -17.36
C ASN A 242 8.52 12.71 -17.83
N ARG A 243 8.40 13.82 -17.12
CA ARG A 243 7.53 14.93 -17.52
C ARG A 243 8.14 15.80 -18.63
N LEU A 244 9.46 15.90 -18.67
CA LEU A 244 10.18 16.78 -19.58
C LEU A 244 10.62 16.07 -20.87
N ALA A 245 11.06 14.82 -20.76
CA ALA A 245 11.63 14.05 -21.87
C ALA A 245 11.24 12.56 -21.79
N PRO A 246 9.94 12.20 -21.93
CA PRO A 246 9.48 10.83 -21.75
C PRO A 246 10.14 9.83 -22.73
N GLY A 247 10.31 10.21 -24.01
CA GLY A 247 10.94 9.33 -25.02
C GLY A 247 12.41 9.01 -24.73
N LEU A 248 13.18 9.97 -24.19
CA LEU A 248 14.56 9.72 -23.77
C LEU A 248 14.60 8.72 -22.61
N LEU A 249 13.66 8.85 -21.68
CA LEU A 249 13.57 7.93 -20.55
C LEU A 249 13.12 6.54 -21.00
N ASP A 250 12.21 6.41 -22.00
CA ASP A 250 11.83 5.13 -22.59
C ASP A 250 13.04 4.42 -23.18
N TRP A 251 13.84 5.13 -23.99
CA TRP A 251 15.04 4.58 -24.58
C TRP A 251 16.06 4.12 -23.52
N PHE A 252 16.26 4.93 -22.49
CA PHE A 252 17.17 4.60 -21.39
C PHE A 252 16.70 3.35 -20.62
N LEU A 253 15.42 3.28 -20.26
CA LEU A 253 14.84 2.13 -19.54
C LEU A 253 14.88 0.86 -20.39
N ALA A 254 14.57 0.95 -21.68
CA ALA A 254 14.71 -0.18 -22.60
C ALA A 254 16.15 -0.69 -22.63
N LYS A 255 17.12 0.22 -22.83
CA LYS A 255 18.54 -0.13 -22.90
C LYS A 255 19.09 -0.66 -21.56
N ALA A 256 18.63 -0.12 -20.43
CA ALA A 256 19.10 -0.53 -19.11
C ALA A 256 18.46 -1.86 -18.64
N LEU A 257 17.20 -2.10 -18.99
CA LEU A 257 16.42 -3.21 -18.44
C LEU A 257 16.22 -4.38 -19.42
N MET A 258 16.23 -4.14 -20.75
CA MET A 258 15.99 -5.18 -21.77
C MET A 258 17.26 -5.73 -22.42
N ARG A 259 18.44 -5.21 -22.11
CA ARG A 259 19.74 -5.58 -22.72
C ARG A 259 20.32 -6.92 -22.27
N ARG A 260 19.57 -7.79 -21.58
CA ARG A 260 20.05 -9.11 -21.12
C ARG A 260 18.99 -10.20 -21.38
N ALA A 261 18.52 -10.26 -22.58
CA ALA A 261 17.92 -11.47 -23.15
C ALA A 261 18.94 -12.14 -24.04
#